data_0c94f6b80401132f0638035c59827b53
#
_entry.id   0c94f6b80401132f0638035c59827b53
#
_cell.length_a   1.000
_cell.length_b   1.000
_cell.length_c   1.000
_cell.angle_alpha   90.00
_cell.angle_beta   90.00
_cell.angle_gamma   90.00
#
_symmetry.space_group_name_H-M   'P 1'
#
loop_
_entity.id
_entity.type
_entity.pdbx_description
1 polymer ?
#
loop_
_entity_poly.entity_id
_entity_poly.type
_entity_poly.pdbx_seq_one_letter_code
_entity_poly.pdbx_strand_id
1 'polypeptide(L)'
;MNKSLAKPIFLLFAIAVLIVSCSKPEAKLQKFTLDGRVQGTYYHIVYYHFDDKAATQKNLPTQTDIQHGIDSIFKAIDETLSLWNPNSILSKVNDNKETLLNQIFIDNFNSAMAFSALTDGDFDITVAPLIKAYGFANEKGSKPTGRQADSLLQYIGYKKVQIKDRKLEKQYPQTQLDFNAIAQGYTTDCISKYLSAHSITSHIVDVGGEVYASGKKPDGQQWRVAIEQPSDSIDAPRQYNTLIRLENQSIVTSGNYRKYTIENGIKYTHTINPHTGKPAKHSLLSVSVTAPTSTEADALATAFMVMGMEKAEQFMVKHPEYQAVFIYCDEDGKTKTKISEALKSKIETIE
;
A
#
# COMPACT_ATOMS: atom_id res chain seq x y z
N MET A 1 -16.74 27.68 -102.12
CA MET A 1 -17.68 27.80 -100.92
C MET A 1 -17.35 26.69 -99.96
N ASN A 2 -16.53 26.93 -99.02
CA ASN A 2 -16.32 25.98 -97.87
C ASN A 2 -16.19 26.77 -96.61
N LYS A 3 -17.19 26.64 -95.74
CA LYS A 3 -17.21 27.22 -94.42
C LYS A 3 -16.41 26.35 -93.44
N SER A 4 -15.34 26.89 -92.92
CA SER A 4 -14.55 26.33 -91.81
C SER A 4 -15.25 26.62 -90.48
N LEU A 5 -15.65 25.55 -89.77
CA LEU A 5 -16.15 25.65 -88.38
C LEU A 5 -14.94 25.62 -87.44
N ALA A 6 -14.75 26.71 -86.74
CA ALA A 6 -13.85 26.75 -85.58
C ALA A 6 -14.54 26.18 -84.32
N LYS A 7 -13.92 25.16 -83.71
CA LYS A 7 -14.34 24.62 -82.42
C LYS A 7 -13.63 25.40 -81.29
N PRO A 8 -14.31 25.82 -80.25
CA PRO A 8 -13.66 26.41 -79.09
C PRO A 8 -13.07 25.29 -78.20
N ILE A 9 -11.81 25.38 -77.89
CA ILE A 9 -11.13 24.53 -76.91
C ILE A 9 -11.48 25.08 -75.51
N PHE A 10 -12.29 24.36 -74.78
CA PHE A 10 -12.56 24.60 -73.32
C PHE A 10 -11.34 24.11 -72.54
N LEU A 11 -10.54 25.05 -72.00
CA LEU A 11 -9.41 24.76 -71.10
C LEU A 11 -10.00 24.57 -69.67
N LEU A 12 -10.18 23.36 -69.25
CA LEU A 12 -10.57 22.99 -67.88
C LEU A 12 -9.33 23.13 -66.97
N PHE A 13 -9.25 24.24 -66.22
CA PHE A 13 -8.29 24.42 -65.13
C PHE A 13 -8.78 23.59 -63.92
N ALA A 14 -8.24 22.37 -63.75
CA ALA A 14 -8.46 21.60 -62.54
C ALA A 14 -7.59 22.19 -61.40
N ILE A 15 -8.21 22.98 -60.53
CA ILE A 15 -7.59 23.41 -59.28
C ILE A 15 -7.58 22.25 -58.31
N ALA A 16 -6.43 21.53 -58.26
CA ALA A 16 -6.20 20.55 -57.20
C ALA A 16 -5.95 21.27 -55.88
N VAL A 17 -6.98 21.40 -55.06
CA VAL A 17 -6.82 21.84 -53.67
C VAL A 17 -6.17 20.72 -52.89
N LEU A 18 -4.84 20.77 -52.72
CA LEU A 18 -4.10 19.94 -51.78
C LEU A 18 -4.53 20.37 -50.36
N ILE A 19 -5.53 19.66 -49.82
CA ILE A 19 -5.82 19.70 -48.41
C ILE A 19 -4.66 18.99 -47.70
N VAL A 20 -3.61 19.74 -47.41
CA VAL A 20 -2.60 19.26 -46.45
C VAL A 20 -3.30 19.26 -45.09
N SER A 21 -3.90 18.12 -44.74
CA SER A 21 -4.36 17.85 -43.40
C SER A 21 -3.10 17.82 -42.51
N CYS A 22 -2.75 18.97 -41.93
CA CYS A 22 -1.79 19.02 -40.84
C CYS A 22 -2.48 18.36 -39.61
N SER A 23 -2.53 17.03 -39.60
CA SER A 23 -2.78 16.30 -38.40
C SER A 23 -1.60 16.60 -37.46
N LYS A 24 -1.84 17.48 -36.46
CA LYS A 24 -0.89 17.61 -35.36
C LYS A 24 -0.65 16.20 -34.83
N PRO A 25 0.61 15.76 -34.66
CA PRO A 25 0.87 14.43 -34.11
C PRO A 25 0.09 14.30 -32.79
N GLU A 26 -0.70 13.27 -32.69
CA GLU A 26 -1.46 12.98 -31.49
C GLU A 26 -0.47 12.80 -30.33
N ALA A 27 -0.64 13.60 -29.27
CA ALA A 27 0.27 13.52 -28.14
C ALA A 27 0.18 12.14 -27.50
N LYS A 28 1.31 11.45 -27.43
CA LYS A 28 1.41 10.09 -26.88
C LYS A 28 1.67 10.15 -25.38
N LEU A 29 1.13 9.18 -24.66
CA LEU A 29 1.45 8.96 -23.26
C LEU A 29 2.92 8.55 -23.14
N GLN A 30 3.61 9.12 -22.18
CA GLN A 30 4.98 8.82 -21.80
C GLN A 30 5.02 8.20 -20.41
N LYS A 31 6.05 7.41 -20.14
CA LYS A 31 6.29 6.83 -18.82
C LYS A 31 7.04 7.85 -17.96
N PHE A 32 6.52 8.10 -16.77
CA PHE A 32 7.17 8.87 -15.72
C PHE A 32 7.43 7.99 -14.50
N THR A 33 8.49 8.31 -13.78
CA THR A 33 8.87 7.61 -12.55
C THR A 33 9.24 8.64 -11.49
N LEU A 34 8.71 8.45 -10.29
CA LEU A 34 9.03 9.23 -9.10
C LEU A 34 9.55 8.28 -8.01
N ASP A 35 10.71 8.60 -7.48
CA ASP A 35 11.37 7.81 -6.44
C ASP A 35 11.80 8.70 -5.30
N GLY A 36 11.77 8.18 -4.06
CA GLY A 36 12.25 8.93 -2.93
C GLY A 36 12.16 8.14 -1.61
N ARG A 37 12.38 8.88 -0.51
CA ARG A 37 12.25 8.35 0.85
C ARG A 37 11.15 9.09 1.60
N VAL A 38 10.31 8.34 2.31
CA VAL A 38 9.18 8.86 3.09
C VAL A 38 8.82 7.86 4.20
N GLN A 39 8.26 8.32 5.31
CA GLN A 39 7.73 7.47 6.39
C GLN A 39 8.72 6.40 6.89
N GLY A 40 10.02 6.72 6.89
CA GLY A 40 11.08 5.78 7.29
C GLY A 40 11.42 4.69 6.27
N THR A 41 10.84 4.74 5.07
CA THR A 41 11.03 3.80 3.97
C THR A 41 11.27 4.51 2.63
N TYR A 42 11.00 3.85 1.51
CA TYR A 42 11.08 4.40 0.16
C TYR A 42 9.68 4.52 -0.46
N TYR A 43 9.58 5.25 -1.57
CA TYR A 43 8.47 5.12 -2.51
C TYR A 43 8.99 4.98 -3.93
N HIS A 44 8.23 4.28 -4.76
CA HIS A 44 8.44 4.12 -6.20
C HIS A 44 7.09 4.22 -6.91
N ILE A 45 6.92 5.25 -7.74
CA ILE A 45 5.67 5.50 -8.45
C ILE A 45 5.96 5.55 -9.94
N VAL A 46 5.28 4.71 -10.71
CA VAL A 46 5.34 4.75 -12.18
C VAL A 46 3.96 5.07 -12.71
N TYR A 47 3.88 6.03 -13.63
CA TYR A 47 2.62 6.39 -14.27
C TYR A 47 2.84 6.78 -15.73
N TYR A 48 1.75 6.74 -16.51
CA TYR A 48 1.75 7.17 -17.90
C TYR A 48 0.91 8.43 -18.03
N HIS A 49 1.54 9.48 -18.56
CA HIS A 49 0.93 10.79 -18.74
C HIS A 49 1.48 11.46 -19.99
N PHE A 50 0.89 12.59 -20.38
CA PHE A 50 1.44 13.44 -21.43
C PHE A 50 2.68 14.19 -20.94
N ASP A 51 3.60 14.54 -21.85
CA ASP A 51 4.67 15.48 -21.51
C ASP A 51 4.08 16.86 -21.09
N ASP A 52 4.87 17.67 -20.41
CA ASP A 52 4.39 18.93 -19.82
C ASP A 52 3.77 19.89 -20.85
N LYS A 53 4.30 19.90 -22.08
CA LYS A 53 3.75 20.73 -23.17
C LYS A 53 2.36 20.27 -23.60
N ALA A 54 2.18 18.98 -23.80
CA ALA A 54 0.89 18.41 -24.18
C ALA A 54 -0.09 18.41 -23.00
N ALA A 55 0.38 18.21 -21.78
CA ALA A 55 -0.42 18.33 -20.57
C ALA A 55 -0.99 19.74 -20.40
N THR A 56 -0.14 20.78 -20.52
CA THR A 56 -0.56 22.18 -20.46
C THR A 56 -1.58 22.51 -21.56
N GLN A 57 -1.38 22.05 -22.79
CA GLN A 57 -2.31 22.27 -23.89
C GLN A 57 -3.68 21.61 -23.66
N LYS A 58 -3.74 20.55 -22.86
CA LYS A 58 -4.94 19.79 -22.50
C LYS A 58 -5.56 20.24 -21.16
N ASN A 59 -5.01 21.28 -20.51
CA ASN A 59 -5.35 21.71 -19.14
C ASN A 59 -5.22 20.58 -18.11
N LEU A 60 -4.21 19.74 -18.25
CA LEU A 60 -3.84 18.68 -17.31
C LEU A 60 -2.62 19.12 -16.50
N PRO A 61 -2.40 18.56 -15.28
CA PRO A 61 -1.24 18.88 -14.46
C PRO A 61 0.06 18.47 -15.15
N THR A 62 1.11 19.24 -14.97
CA THR A 62 2.48 18.92 -15.37
C THR A 62 3.09 17.88 -14.44
N GLN A 63 4.25 17.31 -14.80
CA GLN A 63 4.99 16.41 -13.92
C GLN A 63 5.32 17.08 -12.58
N THR A 64 5.69 18.36 -12.60
CA THR A 64 5.97 19.14 -11.38
C THR A 64 4.73 19.28 -10.49
N ASP A 65 3.56 19.52 -11.07
CA ASP A 65 2.30 19.63 -10.32
C ASP A 65 1.95 18.29 -9.66
N ILE A 66 2.14 17.18 -10.38
CA ILE A 66 1.92 15.83 -9.84
C ILE A 66 2.87 15.53 -8.66
N GLN A 67 4.16 15.86 -8.81
CA GLN A 67 5.14 15.68 -7.72
C GLN A 67 4.74 16.49 -6.48
N HIS A 68 4.42 17.79 -6.64
CA HIS A 68 4.01 18.65 -5.53
C HIS A 68 2.75 18.13 -4.82
N GLY A 69 1.79 17.59 -5.57
CA GLY A 69 0.60 17.02 -4.98
C GLY A 69 0.90 15.76 -4.15
N ILE A 70 1.77 14.88 -4.66
CA ILE A 70 2.23 13.68 -3.93
C ILE A 70 3.01 14.07 -2.67
N ASP A 71 3.93 15.04 -2.75
CA ASP A 71 4.70 15.53 -1.60
C ASP A 71 3.77 16.11 -0.52
N SER A 72 2.70 16.82 -0.94
CA SER A 72 1.68 17.35 -0.04
C SER A 72 0.90 16.23 0.68
N ILE A 73 0.60 15.12 -0.01
CA ILE A 73 -0.04 13.95 0.59
C ILE A 73 0.88 13.34 1.65
N PHE A 74 2.14 13.08 1.32
CA PHE A 74 3.11 12.54 2.28
C PHE A 74 3.24 13.40 3.52
N LYS A 75 3.36 14.72 3.34
CA LYS A 75 3.44 15.68 4.43
C LYS A 75 2.21 15.64 5.32
N ALA A 76 1.02 15.67 4.74
CA ALA A 76 -0.24 15.66 5.50
C ALA A 76 -0.41 14.38 6.32
N ILE A 77 0.03 13.23 5.78
CA ILE A 77 -0.02 11.94 6.48
C ILE A 77 1.02 11.91 7.62
N ASP A 78 2.25 12.40 7.39
CA ASP A 78 3.28 12.48 8.45
C ASP A 78 2.83 13.39 9.60
N GLU A 79 2.30 14.57 9.30
CA GLU A 79 1.76 15.51 10.28
C GLU A 79 0.56 14.92 11.06
N THR A 80 -0.08 13.89 10.53
CA THR A 80 -1.26 13.26 11.15
C THR A 80 -0.92 11.99 11.90
N LEU A 81 -0.23 11.02 11.26
CA LEU A 81 -0.13 9.62 11.71
C LEU A 81 1.27 9.20 12.16
N SER A 82 2.29 10.06 12.04
CA SER A 82 3.65 9.71 12.44
C SER A 82 3.80 9.57 13.96
N LEU A 83 4.32 8.44 14.42
CA LEU A 83 4.75 8.24 15.81
C LEU A 83 6.10 8.91 16.11
N TRP A 84 6.85 9.28 15.07
CA TRP A 84 8.19 9.88 15.16
C TRP A 84 8.14 11.41 15.17
N ASN A 85 7.06 11.99 14.66
CA ASN A 85 6.80 13.41 14.69
C ASN A 85 6.06 13.78 15.99
N PRO A 86 6.72 14.44 16.97
CA PRO A 86 6.08 14.77 18.26
C PRO A 86 4.92 15.77 18.10
N ASN A 87 4.85 16.44 16.96
CA ASN A 87 3.78 17.41 16.65
C ASN A 87 2.63 16.79 15.85
N SER A 88 2.72 15.52 15.46
CA SER A 88 1.62 14.85 14.77
C SER A 88 0.37 14.77 15.64
N ILE A 89 -0.79 14.60 15.01
CA ILE A 89 -2.06 14.39 15.71
C ILE A 89 -1.97 13.10 16.53
N LEU A 90 -1.44 12.03 15.96
CA LEU A 90 -1.28 10.73 16.63
C LEU A 90 -0.42 10.84 17.89
N SER A 91 0.75 11.50 17.81
CA SER A 91 1.61 11.70 18.98
C SER A 91 0.90 12.49 20.08
N LYS A 92 0.16 13.55 19.71
CA LYS A 92 -0.61 14.35 20.68
C LYS A 92 -1.70 13.55 21.38
N VAL A 93 -2.50 12.75 20.65
CA VAL A 93 -3.53 11.93 21.27
C VAL A 93 -2.95 10.78 22.11
N ASN A 94 -1.79 10.23 21.72
CA ASN A 94 -1.08 9.23 22.51
C ASN A 94 -0.54 9.82 23.83
N ASP A 95 -0.14 11.08 23.81
CA ASP A 95 0.28 11.86 25.01
C ASP A 95 -0.90 12.42 25.81
N ASN A 96 -2.13 12.09 25.48
CA ASN A 96 -3.35 12.62 26.08
C ASN A 96 -3.49 14.16 26.00
N LYS A 97 -2.87 14.78 25.01
CA LYS A 97 -3.04 16.20 24.70
C LYS A 97 -4.35 16.40 23.95
N GLU A 98 -5.13 17.40 24.35
CA GLU A 98 -6.35 17.73 23.64
C GLU A 98 -6.02 18.19 22.21
N THR A 99 -6.63 17.55 21.22
CA THR A 99 -6.45 17.89 19.81
C THR A 99 -7.68 17.49 19.00
N LEU A 100 -8.01 18.29 18.00
CA LEU A 100 -9.05 17.95 17.03
C LEU A 100 -8.47 17.05 15.95
N LEU A 101 -9.19 15.98 15.66
CA LEU A 101 -8.80 15.02 14.62
C LEU A 101 -9.15 15.58 13.25
N ASN A 102 -8.21 15.49 12.30
CA ASN A 102 -8.47 15.78 10.91
C ASN A 102 -9.07 14.55 10.19
N GLN A 103 -9.45 14.72 8.92
CA GLN A 103 -10.09 13.67 8.15
C GLN A 103 -9.17 12.46 7.93
N ILE A 104 -7.87 12.67 7.70
CA ILE A 104 -6.88 11.58 7.55
C ILE A 104 -6.86 10.66 8.77
N PHE A 105 -6.84 11.25 9.97
CA PHE A 105 -6.89 10.46 11.21
C PHE A 105 -8.21 9.68 11.32
N ILE A 106 -9.34 10.35 11.06
CA ILE A 106 -10.68 9.74 11.14
C ILE A 106 -10.83 8.59 10.16
N ASP A 107 -10.37 8.75 8.92
CA ASP A 107 -10.44 7.70 7.89
C ASP A 107 -9.61 6.48 8.27
N ASN A 108 -8.36 6.69 8.74
CA ASN A 108 -7.51 5.59 9.19
C ASN A 108 -8.08 4.90 10.43
N PHE A 109 -8.59 5.66 11.38
CA PHE A 109 -9.23 5.11 12.58
C PHE A 109 -10.45 4.26 12.22
N ASN A 110 -11.33 4.76 11.38
CA ASN A 110 -12.54 4.03 10.97
C ASN A 110 -12.19 2.76 10.21
N SER A 111 -11.23 2.82 9.29
CA SER A 111 -10.73 1.63 8.58
C SER A 111 -10.14 0.63 9.57
N ALA A 112 -9.30 1.08 10.50
CA ALA A 112 -8.72 0.23 11.52
C ALA A 112 -9.78 -0.44 12.41
N MET A 113 -10.81 0.28 12.83
CA MET A 113 -11.93 -0.28 13.62
C MET A 113 -12.70 -1.33 12.82
N ALA A 114 -12.94 -1.09 11.54
CA ALA A 114 -13.61 -2.05 10.67
C ALA A 114 -12.80 -3.35 10.55
N PHE A 115 -11.48 -3.27 10.29
CA PHE A 115 -10.63 -4.44 10.22
C PHE A 115 -10.41 -5.12 11.57
N SER A 116 -10.34 -4.37 12.66
CA SER A 116 -10.32 -4.97 14.00
C SER A 116 -11.59 -5.79 14.28
N ALA A 117 -12.76 -5.28 13.90
CA ALA A 117 -14.01 -6.01 14.03
C ALA A 117 -14.08 -7.23 13.08
N LEU A 118 -13.64 -7.07 11.83
CA LEU A 118 -13.66 -8.10 10.80
C LEU A 118 -12.75 -9.29 11.15
N THR A 119 -11.62 -9.02 11.83
CA THR A 119 -10.61 -10.01 12.22
C THR A 119 -10.73 -10.45 13.69
N ASP A 120 -11.83 -10.10 14.36
CA ASP A 120 -12.08 -10.37 15.78
C ASP A 120 -10.92 -9.92 16.70
N GLY A 121 -10.28 -8.79 16.33
CA GLY A 121 -9.19 -8.17 17.09
C GLY A 121 -7.79 -8.76 16.82
N ASP A 122 -7.61 -9.66 15.85
CA ASP A 122 -6.27 -10.08 15.43
C ASP A 122 -5.51 -8.91 14.77
N PHE A 123 -6.22 -7.97 14.13
CA PHE A 123 -5.73 -6.63 13.82
C PHE A 123 -6.22 -5.66 14.88
N ASP A 124 -5.32 -4.94 15.56
CA ASP A 124 -5.70 -3.97 16.59
C ASP A 124 -4.65 -2.85 16.70
N ILE A 125 -5.05 -1.62 16.40
CA ILE A 125 -4.16 -0.44 16.46
C ILE A 125 -3.83 -0.01 17.90
N THR A 126 -4.44 -0.59 18.92
CA THR A 126 -4.17 -0.23 20.32
C THR A 126 -2.96 -0.98 20.91
N VAL A 127 -2.26 -1.79 20.10
CA VAL A 127 -1.09 -2.58 20.54
C VAL A 127 0.17 -1.77 20.85
N ALA A 128 0.17 -0.45 20.62
CA ALA A 128 1.33 0.42 20.80
C ALA A 128 2.05 0.26 22.15
N PRO A 129 1.37 0.12 23.32
CA PRO A 129 2.04 -0.10 24.61
C PRO A 129 2.88 -1.39 24.62
N LEU A 130 2.43 -2.45 23.96
CA LEU A 130 3.19 -3.71 23.86
C LEU A 130 4.37 -3.57 22.88
N ILE A 131 4.16 -2.95 21.72
CA ILE A 131 5.22 -2.71 20.73
C ILE A 131 6.39 -1.96 21.38
N LYS A 132 6.10 -0.91 22.18
CA LYS A 132 7.10 -0.18 22.96
C LYS A 132 7.78 -1.07 24.00
N ALA A 133 7.03 -1.81 24.79
CA ALA A 133 7.56 -2.68 25.83
C ALA A 133 8.49 -3.76 25.27
N TYR A 134 8.21 -4.30 24.08
CA TYR A 134 9.08 -5.26 23.40
C TYR A 134 10.29 -4.61 22.69
N GLY A 135 10.39 -3.28 22.67
CA GLY A 135 11.50 -2.57 22.03
C GLY A 135 11.43 -2.52 20.50
N PHE A 136 10.29 -2.81 19.88
CA PHE A 136 10.14 -2.76 18.43
C PHE A 136 9.97 -1.35 17.87
N ALA A 137 9.77 -0.35 18.74
CA ALA A 137 9.66 1.07 18.40
C ALA A 137 11.00 1.83 18.50
N ASN A 138 12.16 1.19 18.27
CA ASN A 138 13.51 1.74 18.43
C ASN A 138 13.86 2.23 19.86
N GLU A 139 13.04 1.92 20.83
CA GLU A 139 13.39 2.14 22.23
C GLU A 139 14.27 0.97 22.71
N LYS A 140 15.28 1.26 23.53
CA LYS A 140 16.05 0.23 24.24
C LYS A 140 15.15 -0.38 25.32
N GLY A 141 14.11 -1.11 24.90
CA GLY A 141 13.22 -1.84 25.78
C GLY A 141 13.89 -3.16 26.23
N SER A 142 13.78 -3.48 27.48
CA SER A 142 13.95 -4.87 27.92
C SER A 142 12.60 -5.56 27.73
N LYS A 143 12.64 -6.76 27.17
CA LYS A 143 11.45 -7.60 26.97
C LYS A 143 10.55 -7.61 28.21
N PRO A 144 9.26 -7.35 28.09
CA PRO A 144 8.37 -7.39 29.23
C PRO A 144 8.35 -8.81 29.81
N THR A 145 8.41 -8.95 31.12
CA THR A 145 8.08 -10.19 31.81
C THR A 145 6.61 -10.58 31.51
N GLY A 146 6.25 -11.83 31.66
CA GLY A 146 4.87 -12.26 31.47
C GLY A 146 3.87 -11.39 32.26
N ARG A 147 4.16 -11.05 33.52
CA ARG A 147 3.31 -10.17 34.33
C ARG A 147 3.22 -8.75 33.78
N GLN A 148 4.31 -8.21 33.23
CA GLN A 148 4.27 -6.88 32.61
C GLN A 148 3.45 -6.88 31.32
N ALA A 149 3.60 -7.89 30.47
CA ALA A 149 2.77 -8.05 29.29
C ALA A 149 1.28 -8.20 29.64
N ASP A 150 0.95 -9.05 30.62
CA ASP A 150 -0.42 -9.23 31.13
C ASP A 150 -0.99 -7.91 31.69
N SER A 151 -0.15 -7.12 32.39
CA SER A 151 -0.53 -5.81 32.90
C SER A 151 -0.82 -4.79 31.79
N LEU A 152 -0.13 -4.87 30.65
CA LEU A 152 -0.37 -3.99 29.50
C LEU A 152 -1.64 -4.38 28.72
N LEU A 153 -2.04 -5.65 28.71
CA LEU A 153 -3.23 -6.12 28.01
C LEU A 153 -4.51 -5.39 28.45
N GLN A 154 -4.58 -4.90 29.70
CA GLN A 154 -5.75 -4.15 30.16
C GLN A 154 -5.98 -2.86 29.36
N TYR A 155 -4.94 -2.30 28.70
CA TYR A 155 -5.01 -1.07 27.90
C TYR A 155 -5.20 -1.35 26.41
N ILE A 156 -5.22 -2.63 25.99
CA ILE A 156 -5.33 -3.05 24.61
C ILE A 156 -6.71 -3.57 24.31
N GLY A 157 -7.20 -3.28 23.13
CA GLY A 157 -8.50 -3.69 22.63
C GLY A 157 -9.21 -2.55 21.91
N TYR A 158 -9.46 -2.73 20.61
CA TYR A 158 -10.08 -1.72 19.74
C TYR A 158 -11.41 -1.16 20.27
N LYS A 159 -12.17 -1.94 21.05
CA LYS A 159 -13.42 -1.50 21.67
C LYS A 159 -13.24 -0.49 22.83
N LYS A 160 -11.99 -0.23 23.25
CA LYS A 160 -11.67 0.70 24.35
C LYS A 160 -11.41 2.12 23.87
N VAL A 161 -11.53 2.37 22.57
CA VAL A 161 -11.35 3.67 21.96
C VAL A 161 -12.50 3.98 21.00
N GLN A 162 -12.88 5.25 20.92
CA GLN A 162 -13.89 5.73 19.97
C GLN A 162 -13.62 7.18 19.60
N ILE A 163 -14.14 7.60 18.45
CA ILE A 163 -14.15 9.01 18.06
C ILE A 163 -15.53 9.59 18.35
N LYS A 164 -15.55 10.71 19.08
CA LYS A 164 -16.74 11.52 19.31
C LYS A 164 -16.39 12.99 19.12
N ASP A 165 -17.23 13.73 18.40
CA ASP A 165 -17.05 15.16 18.13
C ASP A 165 -15.63 15.52 17.68
N ARG A 166 -15.05 14.69 16.79
CA ARG A 166 -13.67 14.81 16.27
C ARG A 166 -12.60 14.78 17.36
N LYS A 167 -12.85 14.11 18.49
CA LYS A 167 -11.88 13.83 19.55
C LYS A 167 -11.81 12.34 19.80
N LEU A 168 -10.60 11.85 20.14
CA LEU A 168 -10.41 10.47 20.56
C LEU A 168 -10.79 10.34 22.03
N GLU A 169 -11.77 9.50 22.32
CA GLU A 169 -12.10 9.06 23.68
C GLU A 169 -11.43 7.71 23.93
N LYS A 170 -10.77 7.58 25.06
CA LYS A 170 -10.07 6.36 25.51
C LYS A 170 -10.62 5.92 26.85
N GLN A 171 -10.91 4.62 27.00
CA GLN A 171 -11.33 4.05 28.29
C GLN A 171 -10.23 4.18 29.34
N TYR A 172 -8.96 4.11 28.91
CA TYR A 172 -7.78 4.25 29.77
C TYR A 172 -6.82 5.27 29.14
N PRO A 173 -6.28 6.23 29.92
CA PRO A 173 -5.29 7.18 29.40
C PRO A 173 -4.00 6.49 28.85
N GLN A 174 -3.71 5.29 29.35
CA GLN A 174 -2.54 4.49 28.94
C GLN A 174 -2.72 3.81 27.57
N THR A 175 -3.95 3.73 27.05
CA THR A 175 -4.18 3.23 25.69
C THR A 175 -3.49 4.16 24.69
N GLN A 176 -2.67 3.60 23.83
CA GLN A 176 -1.97 4.31 22.75
C GLN A 176 -2.24 3.61 21.43
N LEU A 177 -2.30 4.40 20.36
CA LEU A 177 -2.57 3.92 19.01
C LEU A 177 -1.28 3.82 18.19
N ASP A 178 -1.23 2.83 17.32
CA ASP A 178 -0.19 2.66 16.30
C ASP A 178 -0.87 2.32 14.97
N PHE A 179 -0.67 3.19 13.97
CA PHE A 179 -1.21 3.00 12.63
C PHE A 179 -0.20 2.40 11.64
N ASN A 180 1.00 1.97 12.09
CA ASN A 180 2.04 1.47 11.17
C ASN A 180 1.61 0.25 10.33
N ALA A 181 0.59 -0.46 10.75
CA ALA A 181 0.05 -1.63 10.04
C ALA A 181 -1.14 -1.29 9.10
N ILE A 182 -1.35 -0.01 8.77
CA ILE A 182 -2.42 0.43 7.87
C ILE A 182 -2.11 1.77 7.18
N ALA A 183 -1.23 2.59 7.77
CA ALA A 183 -0.98 3.95 7.28
C ALA A 183 -0.23 3.99 5.94
N GLN A 184 0.65 3.03 5.67
CA GLN A 184 1.36 2.96 4.39
C GLN A 184 0.42 2.52 3.27
N GLY A 185 -0.45 1.54 3.53
CA GLY A 185 -1.52 1.17 2.62
C GLY A 185 -2.47 2.33 2.31
N TYR A 186 -2.86 3.09 3.34
CA TYR A 186 -3.68 4.30 3.16
C TYR A 186 -2.96 5.38 2.34
N THR A 187 -1.66 5.57 2.57
CA THR A 187 -0.84 6.51 1.78
C THR A 187 -0.84 6.14 0.30
N THR A 188 -0.63 4.85 0.01
CA THR A 188 -0.67 4.29 -1.36
C THR A 188 -2.01 4.54 -2.03
N ASP A 189 -3.12 4.32 -1.32
CA ASP A 189 -4.47 4.59 -1.84
C ASP A 189 -4.72 6.08 -2.08
N CYS A 190 -4.25 6.97 -1.19
CA CYS A 190 -4.37 8.41 -1.37
C CYS A 190 -3.65 8.89 -2.62
N ILE A 191 -2.43 8.41 -2.86
CA ILE A 191 -1.65 8.75 -4.06
C ILE A 191 -2.33 8.19 -5.32
N SER A 192 -2.79 6.94 -5.29
CA SER A 192 -3.49 6.35 -6.43
C SER A 192 -4.78 7.11 -6.78
N LYS A 193 -5.57 7.51 -5.77
CA LYS A 193 -6.75 8.34 -5.94
C LYS A 193 -6.40 9.72 -6.51
N TYR A 194 -5.32 10.33 -6.01
CA TYR A 194 -4.84 11.62 -6.52
C TYR A 194 -4.48 11.53 -8.01
N LEU A 195 -3.69 10.52 -8.41
CA LEU A 195 -3.33 10.30 -9.82
C LEU A 195 -4.58 10.08 -10.69
N SER A 196 -5.52 9.24 -10.24
CA SER A 196 -6.77 8.97 -10.95
C SER A 196 -7.64 10.22 -11.10
N ALA A 197 -7.73 11.05 -10.06
CA ALA A 197 -8.47 12.33 -10.10
C ALA A 197 -7.88 13.31 -11.13
N HIS A 198 -6.58 13.17 -11.46
CA HIS A 198 -5.89 13.94 -12.48
C HIS A 198 -5.83 13.23 -13.85
N SER A 199 -6.76 12.28 -14.10
CA SER A 199 -6.89 11.52 -15.36
C SER A 199 -5.69 10.62 -15.67
N ILE A 200 -4.86 10.29 -14.68
CA ILE A 200 -3.77 9.33 -14.79
C ILE A 200 -4.29 7.96 -14.37
N THR A 201 -4.84 7.20 -15.32
CA THR A 201 -5.52 5.92 -15.05
C THR A 201 -4.59 4.70 -15.15
N SER A 202 -3.39 4.88 -15.70
CA SER A 202 -2.36 3.83 -15.80
C SER A 202 -1.20 4.18 -14.90
N HIS A 203 -1.16 3.58 -13.70
CA HIS A 203 -0.11 3.82 -12.73
C HIS A 203 0.08 2.63 -11.78
N ILE A 204 1.25 2.57 -11.18
CA ILE A 204 1.56 1.72 -10.04
C ILE A 204 2.22 2.58 -8.96
N VAL A 205 1.74 2.46 -7.74
CA VAL A 205 2.25 3.16 -6.55
C VAL A 205 2.77 2.11 -5.59
N ASP A 206 4.03 2.26 -5.17
CA ASP A 206 4.68 1.45 -4.12
C ASP A 206 5.18 2.40 -3.03
N VAL A 207 4.71 2.23 -1.82
CA VAL A 207 5.17 2.96 -0.63
C VAL A 207 5.61 1.94 0.42
N GLY A 208 6.92 1.62 0.42
CA GLY A 208 7.50 0.71 1.41
C GLY A 208 7.19 -0.77 1.21
N GLY A 209 6.60 -1.15 0.09
CA GLY A 209 6.15 -2.50 -0.21
C GLY A 209 4.62 -2.63 -0.27
N GLU A 210 3.90 -1.58 0.10
CA GLU A 210 2.46 -1.47 -0.07
C GLU A 210 2.18 -0.97 -1.48
N VAL A 211 1.73 -1.89 -2.35
CA VAL A 211 1.62 -1.65 -3.80
C VAL A 211 0.18 -1.62 -4.26
N TYR A 212 -0.19 -0.60 -5.03
CA TYR A 212 -1.44 -0.55 -5.78
C TYR A 212 -1.18 -0.34 -7.26
N ALA A 213 -1.81 -1.15 -8.10
CA ALA A 213 -1.75 -1.05 -9.55
C ALA A 213 -3.11 -0.62 -10.13
N SER A 214 -3.15 0.49 -10.86
CA SER A 214 -4.33 1.00 -11.54
C SER A 214 -4.24 0.78 -13.05
N GLY A 215 -5.30 0.25 -13.63
CA GLY A 215 -5.44 0.00 -15.06
C GLY A 215 -4.35 -0.90 -15.63
N LYS A 216 -4.19 -0.83 -16.94
CA LYS A 216 -3.12 -1.49 -17.70
C LYS A 216 -2.12 -0.48 -18.22
N LYS A 217 -0.93 -0.93 -18.56
CA LYS A 217 0.04 -0.14 -19.31
C LYS A 217 -0.50 0.20 -20.70
N PRO A 218 0.02 1.23 -21.38
CA PRO A 218 -0.44 1.61 -22.73
C PRO A 218 -0.28 0.50 -23.80
N ASP A 219 0.59 -0.47 -23.56
CA ASP A 219 0.77 -1.65 -24.41
C ASP A 219 -0.27 -2.78 -24.13
N GLY A 220 -1.21 -2.55 -23.22
CA GLY A 220 -2.25 -3.50 -22.81
C GLY A 220 -1.80 -4.52 -21.76
N GLN A 221 -0.53 -4.51 -21.34
CA GLN A 221 -0.02 -5.43 -20.34
C GLN A 221 -0.48 -5.02 -18.93
N GLN A 222 -0.73 -6.00 -18.07
CA GLN A 222 -0.93 -5.79 -16.64
C GLN A 222 0.38 -5.40 -15.96
N TRP A 223 0.29 -4.77 -14.81
CA TRP A 223 1.42 -4.50 -13.93
C TRP A 223 1.94 -5.79 -13.32
N ARG A 224 3.24 -5.88 -13.10
CA ARG A 224 3.87 -7.05 -12.47
C ARG A 224 4.63 -6.61 -11.24
N VAL A 225 4.38 -7.30 -10.12
CA VAL A 225 5.01 -7.05 -8.83
C VAL A 225 5.73 -8.33 -8.40
N ALA A 226 6.98 -8.19 -7.97
CA ALA A 226 7.76 -9.30 -7.46
C ALA A 226 7.49 -9.51 -5.97
N ILE A 227 7.27 -10.76 -5.56
CA ILE A 227 7.14 -11.16 -4.15
C ILE A 227 8.53 -11.57 -3.66
N GLU A 228 8.99 -10.87 -2.61
CA GLU A 228 10.29 -11.13 -2.03
C GLU A 228 10.30 -12.45 -1.25
N GLN A 229 11.38 -13.24 -1.43
CA GLN A 229 11.61 -14.44 -0.64
C GLN A 229 12.26 -14.07 0.70
N PRO A 230 11.81 -14.65 1.81
CA PRO A 230 12.48 -14.52 3.09
C PRO A 230 13.96 -14.94 3.02
N SER A 231 14.81 -14.16 3.64
CA SER A 231 16.24 -14.45 3.77
C SER A 231 16.60 -14.59 5.25
N ASP A 232 17.55 -15.48 5.55
CA ASP A 232 18.07 -15.67 6.91
C ASP A 232 18.96 -14.53 7.39
N SER A 233 19.38 -13.63 6.49
CA SER A 233 20.21 -12.47 6.79
C SER A 233 19.53 -11.17 6.31
N ILE A 234 19.55 -10.15 7.19
CA ILE A 234 19.07 -8.80 6.86
C ILE A 234 19.87 -8.17 5.72
N ASP A 235 21.16 -8.51 5.62
CA ASP A 235 22.10 -7.97 4.63
C ASP A 235 22.12 -8.81 3.33
N ALA A 236 21.41 -9.93 3.27
CA ALA A 236 21.36 -10.73 2.06
C ALA A 236 20.65 -10.00 0.90
N PRO A 237 21.14 -10.16 -0.34
CA PRO A 237 20.46 -9.62 -1.52
C PRO A 237 19.00 -10.11 -1.57
N ARG A 238 18.10 -9.22 -1.96
CA ARG A 238 16.69 -9.57 -2.16
C ARG A 238 16.56 -10.61 -3.26
N GLN A 239 15.85 -11.68 -2.98
CA GLN A 239 15.53 -12.73 -3.95
C GLN A 239 14.05 -12.68 -4.29
N TYR A 240 13.74 -12.85 -5.57
CA TYR A 240 12.38 -12.79 -6.09
C TYR A 240 12.17 -14.00 -7.02
N ASN A 241 11.34 -14.93 -6.62
CA ASN A 241 11.05 -16.13 -7.41
C ASN A 241 9.63 -16.11 -7.98
N THR A 242 8.84 -15.13 -7.58
CA THR A 242 7.42 -15.07 -7.91
C THR A 242 7.05 -13.66 -8.34
N LEU A 243 6.44 -13.55 -9.52
CA LEU A 243 5.78 -12.33 -9.97
C LEU A 243 4.27 -12.51 -9.91
N ILE A 244 3.57 -11.46 -9.54
CA ILE A 244 2.11 -11.40 -9.61
C ILE A 244 1.67 -10.31 -10.59
N ARG A 245 0.70 -10.62 -11.43
CA ARG A 245 0.05 -9.65 -12.33
C ARG A 245 -1.10 -8.97 -11.61
N LEU A 246 -1.11 -7.64 -11.68
CA LEU A 246 -2.11 -6.80 -11.02
C LEU A 246 -2.77 -5.84 -12.02
N GLU A 247 -4.06 -5.61 -11.79
CA GLU A 247 -4.87 -4.60 -12.48
C GLU A 247 -5.99 -4.17 -11.53
N ASN A 248 -6.08 -2.89 -11.19
CA ASN A 248 -7.03 -2.32 -10.24
C ASN A 248 -7.07 -3.09 -8.91
N GLN A 249 -5.90 -3.39 -8.39
CA GLN A 249 -5.75 -4.23 -7.20
C GLN A 249 -4.46 -3.89 -6.48
N SER A 250 -4.49 -4.09 -5.17
CA SER A 250 -3.33 -3.98 -4.29
C SER A 250 -2.69 -5.32 -4.01
N ILE A 251 -1.39 -5.28 -3.64
CA ILE A 251 -0.68 -6.33 -2.93
C ILE A 251 0.17 -5.71 -1.83
N VAL A 252 0.11 -6.26 -0.63
CA VAL A 252 0.92 -5.85 0.53
C VAL A 252 1.51 -7.07 1.20
N THR A 253 2.76 -6.97 1.63
CA THR A 253 3.46 -8.08 2.29
C THR A 253 3.86 -7.71 3.71
N SER A 254 3.33 -8.44 4.69
CA SER A 254 3.85 -8.48 6.05
C SER A 254 4.75 -9.68 6.26
N GLY A 255 5.87 -9.49 6.98
CA GLY A 255 6.83 -10.58 7.19
C GLY A 255 7.65 -10.41 8.46
N ASN A 256 8.05 -11.55 9.03
CA ASN A 256 8.79 -11.66 10.29
C ASN A 256 10.30 -11.86 10.10
N TYR A 257 10.79 -11.91 8.86
CA TYR A 257 12.18 -12.29 8.58
C TYR A 257 13.16 -11.11 8.63
N ARG A 258 12.70 -9.86 8.44
CA ARG A 258 13.56 -8.65 8.47
C ARG A 258 13.60 -7.92 9.80
N LYS A 259 12.49 -7.93 10.56
CA LYS A 259 12.39 -7.24 11.84
C LYS A 259 12.19 -8.29 12.95
N TYR A 260 13.25 -8.69 13.59
CA TYR A 260 13.20 -9.62 14.72
C TYR A 260 14.29 -9.26 15.72
N THR A 261 14.11 -9.70 16.96
CA THR A 261 15.15 -9.70 17.98
C THR A 261 15.49 -11.13 18.34
N ILE A 262 16.79 -11.41 18.54
CA ILE A 262 17.25 -12.72 19.06
C ILE A 262 17.66 -12.51 20.51
N GLU A 263 17.06 -13.28 21.42
CA GLU A 263 17.42 -13.26 22.81
C GLU A 263 17.48 -14.71 23.33
N ASN A 264 18.61 -15.08 23.93
CA ASN A 264 18.87 -16.45 24.40
C ASN A 264 18.62 -17.54 23.32
N GLY A 265 18.97 -17.23 22.06
CA GLY A 265 18.79 -18.12 20.92
C GLY A 265 17.33 -18.21 20.39
N ILE A 266 16.39 -17.51 20.99
CA ILE A 266 14.99 -17.47 20.52
C ILE A 266 14.76 -16.25 19.66
N LYS A 267 14.24 -16.46 18.45
CA LYS A 267 13.84 -15.38 17.52
C LYS A 267 12.44 -14.87 17.91
N TYR A 268 12.36 -13.58 18.20
CA TYR A 268 11.10 -12.88 18.48
C TYR A 268 10.75 -11.96 17.34
N THR A 269 9.58 -12.16 16.79
CA THR A 269 9.04 -11.34 15.70
C THR A 269 8.36 -10.10 16.25
N HIS A 270 8.31 -9.03 15.44
CA HIS A 270 7.65 -7.78 15.82
C HIS A 270 6.11 -7.86 15.77
N THR A 271 5.54 -8.95 15.24
CA THR A 271 4.10 -9.17 15.19
C THR A 271 3.60 -9.60 16.56
N ILE A 272 2.91 -8.70 17.25
CA ILE A 272 2.32 -8.96 18.56
C ILE A 272 0.89 -9.45 18.39
N ASN A 273 0.53 -10.52 19.09
CA ASN A 273 -0.84 -10.98 19.19
C ASN A 273 -1.59 -10.13 20.24
N PRO A 274 -2.62 -9.36 19.86
CA PRO A 274 -3.33 -8.45 20.76
C PRO A 274 -4.07 -9.17 21.88
N HIS A 275 -4.45 -10.43 21.68
CA HIS A 275 -5.19 -11.21 22.69
C HIS A 275 -4.29 -11.76 23.78
N THR A 276 -3.04 -12.10 23.44
CA THR A 276 -2.11 -12.72 24.40
C THR A 276 -1.04 -11.77 24.90
N GLY A 277 -0.87 -10.61 24.25
CA GLY A 277 0.19 -9.66 24.53
C GLY A 277 1.60 -10.17 24.21
N LYS A 278 1.72 -11.26 23.46
CA LYS A 278 2.99 -11.95 23.14
C LYS A 278 3.22 -11.95 21.64
N PRO A 279 4.49 -12.05 21.19
CA PRO A 279 4.78 -12.27 19.79
C PRO A 279 4.04 -13.50 19.25
N ALA A 280 3.49 -13.40 18.05
CA ALA A 280 2.81 -14.50 17.37
C ALA A 280 3.80 -15.67 17.17
N LYS A 281 3.33 -16.90 17.44
CA LYS A 281 4.13 -18.11 17.32
C LYS A 281 3.49 -19.06 16.31
N HIS A 282 4.04 -19.09 15.11
CA HIS A 282 3.67 -20.02 14.04
C HIS A 282 4.80 -20.10 13.01
N SER A 283 4.70 -21.02 12.08
CA SER A 283 5.70 -21.27 11.03
C SER A 283 5.70 -20.21 9.90
N LEU A 284 4.73 -19.27 9.90
CA LEU A 284 4.57 -18.27 8.85
C LEU A 284 5.72 -17.24 8.90
N LEU A 285 6.45 -17.11 7.79
CA LEU A 285 7.55 -16.16 7.61
C LEU A 285 7.06 -14.86 7.01
N SER A 286 6.19 -14.93 6.01
CA SER A 286 5.54 -13.76 5.41
C SER A 286 4.20 -14.14 4.78
N VAL A 287 3.36 -13.12 4.62
CA VAL A 287 2.13 -13.22 3.86
C VAL A 287 1.99 -11.99 2.96
N SER A 288 1.75 -12.24 1.67
CA SER A 288 1.39 -11.20 0.71
C SER A 288 -0.10 -11.30 0.43
N VAL A 289 -0.84 -10.26 0.79
CA VAL A 289 -2.30 -10.20 0.63
C VAL A 289 -2.66 -9.33 -0.56
N THR A 290 -3.54 -9.82 -1.43
CA THR A 290 -4.17 -8.99 -2.45
C THR A 290 -5.58 -8.59 -2.02
N ALA A 291 -5.91 -7.31 -2.24
CA ALA A 291 -7.19 -6.71 -1.86
C ALA A 291 -7.60 -5.62 -2.86
N PRO A 292 -8.86 -5.14 -2.82
CA PRO A 292 -9.31 -4.00 -3.63
C PRO A 292 -8.55 -2.70 -3.35
N THR A 293 -8.09 -2.48 -2.11
CA THR A 293 -7.31 -1.30 -1.71
C THR A 293 -6.04 -1.69 -0.95
N SER A 294 -5.04 -0.81 -0.94
CA SER A 294 -3.80 -1.05 -0.17
C SER A 294 -4.04 -0.95 1.33
N THR A 295 -4.97 -0.11 1.77
CA THR A 295 -5.39 -0.02 3.18
C THR A 295 -5.91 -1.36 3.70
N GLU A 296 -6.76 -2.05 2.91
CA GLU A 296 -7.29 -3.38 3.24
C GLU A 296 -6.19 -4.43 3.25
N ALA A 297 -5.36 -4.44 2.21
CA ALA A 297 -4.27 -5.41 2.09
C ALA A 297 -3.27 -5.30 3.24
N ASP A 298 -2.91 -4.07 3.67
CA ASP A 298 -1.96 -3.78 4.74
C ASP A 298 -2.50 -4.29 6.10
N ALA A 299 -3.74 -3.91 6.44
CA ALA A 299 -4.40 -4.38 7.65
C ALA A 299 -4.52 -5.91 7.70
N LEU A 300 -4.94 -6.53 6.58
CA LEU A 300 -5.13 -7.99 6.52
C LEU A 300 -3.80 -8.76 6.49
N ALA A 301 -2.76 -8.23 5.84
CA ALA A 301 -1.44 -8.85 5.89
C ALA A 301 -0.93 -8.94 7.33
N THR A 302 -1.11 -7.88 8.12
CA THR A 302 -0.78 -7.88 9.54
C THR A 302 -1.68 -8.84 10.34
N ALA A 303 -3.01 -8.82 10.12
CA ALA A 303 -3.93 -9.74 10.77
C ALA A 303 -3.58 -11.21 10.48
N PHE A 304 -3.27 -11.55 9.23
CA PHE A 304 -2.90 -12.91 8.83
C PHE A 304 -1.58 -13.36 9.48
N MET A 305 -0.63 -12.43 9.66
CA MET A 305 0.59 -12.70 10.43
C MET A 305 0.32 -12.88 11.91
N VAL A 306 -0.78 -12.40 12.47
CA VAL A 306 -1.18 -12.64 13.86
C VAL A 306 -1.93 -13.97 14.00
N MET A 307 -2.92 -14.21 13.15
CA MET A 307 -3.80 -15.39 13.24
C MET A 307 -3.17 -16.69 12.72
N GLY A 308 -2.13 -16.59 11.89
CA GLY A 308 -1.48 -17.74 11.24
C GLY A 308 -2.25 -18.25 10.02
N MET A 309 -1.60 -19.16 9.25
CA MET A 309 -2.07 -19.55 7.92
C MET A 309 -3.46 -20.23 7.94
N GLU A 310 -3.71 -21.15 8.87
CA GLU A 310 -4.97 -21.90 8.90
C GLU A 310 -6.20 -20.99 9.10
N LYS A 311 -6.14 -20.07 10.08
CA LYS A 311 -7.22 -19.12 10.32
C LYS A 311 -7.37 -18.11 9.17
N ALA A 312 -6.24 -17.68 8.58
CA ALA A 312 -6.26 -16.81 7.42
C ALA A 312 -6.95 -17.47 6.21
N GLU A 313 -6.73 -18.77 5.98
CA GLU A 313 -7.43 -19.51 4.93
C GLU A 313 -8.93 -19.60 5.21
N GLN A 314 -9.33 -19.90 6.45
CA GLN A 314 -10.74 -19.93 6.85
C GLN A 314 -11.39 -18.55 6.70
N PHE A 315 -10.66 -17.47 6.97
CA PHE A 315 -11.10 -16.10 6.73
C PHE A 315 -11.36 -15.85 5.24
N MET A 316 -10.41 -16.19 4.37
CA MET A 316 -10.52 -16.00 2.92
C MET A 316 -11.65 -16.82 2.28
N VAL A 317 -12.03 -17.97 2.85
CA VAL A 317 -13.22 -18.72 2.40
C VAL A 317 -14.50 -17.89 2.58
N LYS A 318 -14.58 -17.08 3.63
CA LYS A 318 -15.73 -16.21 3.91
C LYS A 318 -15.64 -14.85 3.17
N HIS A 319 -14.43 -14.46 2.79
CA HIS A 319 -14.09 -13.19 2.16
C HIS A 319 -13.26 -13.43 0.89
N PRO A 320 -13.88 -13.95 -0.19
CA PRO A 320 -13.16 -14.37 -1.41
C PRO A 320 -12.54 -13.22 -2.20
N GLU A 321 -12.88 -11.98 -1.91
CA GLU A 321 -12.24 -10.76 -2.44
C GLU A 321 -10.78 -10.61 -1.99
N TYR A 322 -10.40 -11.24 -0.87
CA TYR A 322 -9.04 -11.26 -0.34
C TYR A 322 -8.36 -12.58 -0.69
N GLN A 323 -7.14 -12.49 -1.16
CA GLN A 323 -6.35 -13.66 -1.54
C GLN A 323 -4.92 -13.49 -1.03
N ALA A 324 -4.19 -14.59 -0.83
CA ALA A 324 -2.86 -14.50 -0.26
C ALA A 324 -1.84 -15.47 -0.87
N VAL A 325 -0.57 -15.07 -0.77
CA VAL A 325 0.61 -15.93 -0.92
C VAL A 325 1.25 -16.04 0.45
N PHE A 326 1.34 -17.24 0.99
CA PHE A 326 1.98 -17.56 2.26
C PHE A 326 3.37 -18.15 2.03
N ILE A 327 4.37 -17.67 2.75
CA ILE A 327 5.69 -18.27 2.82
C ILE A 327 5.92 -18.71 4.27
N TYR A 328 6.21 -19.98 4.47
CA TYR A 328 6.30 -20.62 5.80
C TYR A 328 7.39 -21.68 5.88
N CYS A 329 7.81 -22.06 7.08
CA CYS A 329 8.64 -23.22 7.32
C CYS A 329 7.77 -24.44 7.53
N ASP A 330 8.08 -25.55 6.84
CA ASP A 330 7.47 -26.85 7.11
C ASP A 330 8.07 -27.51 8.37
N GLU A 331 7.62 -28.72 8.70
CA GLU A 331 8.09 -29.48 9.86
C GLU A 331 9.58 -29.84 9.79
N ASP A 332 10.12 -29.96 8.59
CA ASP A 332 11.56 -30.19 8.33
C ASP A 332 12.40 -28.91 8.36
N GLY A 333 11.79 -27.73 8.63
CA GLY A 333 12.44 -26.44 8.63
C GLY A 333 12.70 -25.86 7.23
N LYS A 334 12.11 -26.45 6.17
CA LYS A 334 12.27 -25.97 4.79
C LYS A 334 11.26 -24.88 4.48
N THR A 335 11.69 -23.83 3.79
CA THR A 335 10.80 -22.79 3.30
C THR A 335 9.90 -23.30 2.19
N LYS A 336 8.61 -23.08 2.33
CA LYS A 336 7.54 -23.44 1.38
C LYS A 336 6.70 -22.22 1.04
N THR A 337 6.10 -22.28 -0.15
CA THR A 337 5.15 -21.26 -0.62
C THR A 337 3.80 -21.91 -0.86
N LYS A 338 2.73 -21.31 -0.32
CA LYS A 338 1.34 -21.70 -0.58
C LYS A 338 0.61 -20.50 -1.18
N ILE A 339 -0.05 -20.70 -2.31
CA ILE A 339 -0.74 -19.66 -3.08
C ILE A 339 -2.23 -19.98 -3.08
N SER A 340 -3.06 -18.99 -2.77
CA SER A 340 -4.52 -19.09 -2.91
C SER A 340 -4.90 -19.49 -4.33
N GLU A 341 -5.91 -20.32 -4.48
CA GLU A 341 -6.30 -20.90 -5.79
C GLU A 341 -6.60 -19.80 -6.83
N ALA A 342 -7.33 -18.76 -6.45
CA ALA A 342 -7.68 -17.66 -7.34
C ALA A 342 -6.45 -16.83 -7.82
N LEU A 343 -5.32 -16.87 -7.11
CA LEU A 343 -4.10 -16.17 -7.53
C LEU A 343 -3.23 -16.99 -8.49
N LYS A 344 -3.37 -18.31 -8.56
CA LYS A 344 -2.50 -19.17 -9.37
C LYS A 344 -2.42 -18.73 -10.85
N SER A 345 -3.54 -18.30 -11.42
CA SER A 345 -3.59 -17.80 -12.80
C SER A 345 -2.89 -16.47 -13.02
N LYS A 346 -2.62 -15.70 -11.95
CA LYS A 346 -1.94 -14.38 -11.98
C LYS A 346 -0.45 -14.48 -11.66
N ILE A 347 0.03 -15.64 -11.22
CA ILE A 347 1.41 -15.87 -10.81
C ILE A 347 2.27 -16.28 -12.01
N GLU A 348 3.47 -15.73 -12.06
CA GLU A 348 4.54 -16.10 -12.96
C GLU A 348 5.78 -16.46 -12.13
N THR A 349 6.41 -17.60 -12.40
CA THR A 349 7.68 -17.98 -11.76
C THR A 349 8.83 -17.33 -12.50
N ILE A 350 9.80 -16.77 -11.78
CA ILE A 350 11.05 -16.27 -12.34
C ILE A 350 12.05 -17.44 -12.32
N GLU A 351 12.56 -17.83 -13.47
CA GLU A 351 13.63 -18.81 -13.60
C GLU A 351 15.00 -18.21 -13.26
#